data_8bf8364ae54ffe6bfbf5338b4481f85b
#
_entry.id   8bf8364ae54ffe6bfbf5338b4481f85b
#
_cell.length_a   1.000
_cell.length_b   1.000
_cell.length_c   1.000
_cell.angle_alpha   90.00
_cell.angle_beta   90.00
_cell.angle_gamma   90.00
#
_symmetry.space_group_name_H-M   'P 1'
#
loop_
_entity.id
_entity.type
_entity.pdbx_description
1 polymer ?
#
loop_
_entity_poly.entity_id
_entity_poly.type
_entity_poly.pdbx_seq_one_letter_code
_entity_poly.pdbx_strand_id
1 'polypeptide(L)'
;MRSIDLTPLMRATVGFDRMMNMLDSANRVDEGALSYPPYNIEKTGEDAYRIVMAVAGFGEDEMDVTVKENSLTVTGKKEKPETGEDAYLYRGIATRAFERRFDLADHIRVTGARLENGLLFIELVREVPEAMKPRSIKVETRPAKGHKVLEGKAA
;
A
#
# COMPACT_ATOMS: atom_id res chain seq x y z
N MET A 1 10.55 11.23 -29.95
CA MET A 1 10.39 10.14 -28.96
C MET A 1 9.99 8.87 -29.69
N ARG A 2 10.79 7.83 -29.63
CA ARG A 2 10.42 6.54 -30.21
C ARG A 2 9.44 5.86 -29.26
N SER A 3 8.17 5.77 -29.64
CA SER A 3 7.22 4.90 -28.97
C SER A 3 7.65 3.46 -29.22
N ILE A 4 7.92 2.72 -28.17
CA ILE A 4 8.21 1.30 -28.25
C ILE A 4 6.88 0.61 -28.51
N ASP A 5 6.73 0.02 -29.70
CA ASP A 5 5.56 -0.78 -30.03
C ASP A 5 5.68 -2.15 -29.34
N LEU A 6 4.92 -2.36 -28.29
CA LEU A 6 4.87 -3.60 -27.51
C LEU A 6 3.83 -4.60 -28.01
N THR A 7 3.14 -4.27 -29.12
CA THR A 7 2.11 -5.12 -29.72
C THR A 7 2.57 -6.54 -30.07
N PRO A 8 3.83 -6.76 -30.56
CA PRO A 8 4.32 -8.10 -30.83
C PRO A 8 4.51 -8.94 -29.55
N LEU A 9 4.85 -8.28 -28.43
CA LEU A 9 5.07 -8.96 -27.15
C LEU A 9 3.75 -9.45 -26.54
N MET A 10 2.66 -8.69 -26.76
CA MET A 10 1.34 -9.02 -26.25
C MET A 10 0.72 -10.25 -26.93
N ARG A 11 1.16 -10.59 -28.14
CA ARG A 11 0.66 -11.77 -28.89
C ARG A 11 1.30 -13.08 -28.45
N ALA A 12 2.41 -13.03 -27.75
CA ALA A 12 3.22 -14.19 -27.40
C ALA A 12 3.11 -14.64 -25.94
N THR A 13 2.42 -13.87 -25.07
CA THR A 13 2.36 -14.13 -23.62
C THR A 13 0.94 -14.11 -23.10
N VAL A 14 0.57 -15.20 -22.40
CA VAL A 14 -0.73 -15.33 -21.72
C VAL A 14 -0.59 -14.81 -20.29
N GLY A 15 -1.49 -13.91 -19.85
CA GLY A 15 -1.49 -13.37 -18.49
C GLY A 15 -0.70 -12.06 -18.29
N PHE A 16 -0.13 -11.50 -19.36
CA PHE A 16 0.63 -10.23 -19.30
C PHE A 16 -0.26 -8.97 -19.22
N ASP A 17 -1.54 -9.13 -19.56
CA ASP A 17 -2.59 -8.11 -19.49
C ASP A 17 -2.70 -7.47 -18.11
N ARG A 18 -2.55 -8.26 -17.03
CA ARG A 18 -2.60 -7.78 -15.64
C ARG A 18 -1.44 -6.85 -15.30
N MET A 19 -0.26 -7.17 -15.82
CA MET A 19 0.95 -6.37 -15.63
C MET A 19 0.93 -5.09 -16.46
N MET A 20 0.36 -5.13 -17.67
CA MET A 20 0.16 -3.96 -18.52
C MET A 20 -0.88 -3.00 -17.94
N ASN A 21 -1.94 -3.52 -17.32
CA ASN A 21 -2.92 -2.69 -16.60
C ASN A 21 -2.28 -1.98 -15.39
N MET A 22 -1.33 -2.61 -14.72
CA MET A 22 -0.54 -1.98 -13.65
C MET A 22 0.36 -0.87 -14.19
N LEU A 23 1.02 -1.09 -15.34
CA LEU A 23 1.87 -0.08 -15.99
C LEU A 23 1.05 1.07 -16.58
N ASP A 24 -0.11 0.79 -17.15
CA ASP A 24 -1.03 1.81 -17.68
C ASP A 24 -1.64 2.66 -16.55
N SER A 25 -1.91 2.04 -15.41
CA SER A 25 -2.32 2.75 -14.19
C SER A 25 -1.20 3.64 -13.65
N ALA A 26 0.05 3.20 -13.73
CA ALA A 26 1.22 3.99 -13.33
C ALA A 26 1.50 5.16 -14.30
N ASN A 27 1.19 5.01 -15.60
CA ASN A 27 1.36 6.08 -16.60
C ASN A 27 0.18 7.05 -16.67
N ARG A 28 -0.98 6.72 -16.13
CA ARG A 28 -2.14 7.59 -16.00
C ARG A 28 -2.16 8.37 -14.69
N VAL A 29 -1.00 8.58 -14.14
CA VAL A 29 -0.83 9.54 -13.06
C VAL A 29 -1.00 10.93 -13.65
N ASP A 30 -2.26 11.36 -13.69
CA ASP A 30 -2.63 12.73 -14.04
C ASP A 30 -2.08 13.64 -12.93
N GLU A 31 -0.94 14.28 -13.19
CA GLU A 31 -0.24 15.13 -12.21
C GLU A 31 -1.16 16.23 -11.63
N GLY A 32 -2.22 16.60 -12.34
CA GLY A 32 -3.22 17.56 -11.88
C GLY A 32 -4.22 17.01 -10.85
N ALA A 33 -4.54 15.71 -10.91
CA ALA A 33 -5.45 15.05 -9.97
C ALA A 33 -4.74 14.53 -8.70
N LEU A 34 -3.42 14.43 -8.73
CA LEU A 34 -2.59 13.93 -7.64
C LEU A 34 -2.44 14.90 -6.45
N SER A 35 -2.85 16.14 -6.61
CA SER A 35 -2.41 17.19 -5.69
C SER A 35 -3.34 17.44 -4.51
N TYR A 36 -4.55 16.86 -4.45
CA TYR A 36 -5.45 17.18 -3.37
C TYR A 36 -6.12 15.96 -2.73
N PRO A 37 -6.08 15.88 -1.39
CA PRO A 37 -5.24 16.65 -0.49
C PRO A 37 -3.76 16.26 -0.58
N PRO A 38 -2.81 17.18 -0.36
CA PRO A 38 -1.40 16.85 -0.32
C PRO A 38 -1.10 15.92 0.85
N TYR A 39 -0.17 15.00 0.68
CA TYR A 39 0.19 14.03 1.70
C TYR A 39 1.66 13.66 1.65
N ASN A 40 2.17 13.15 2.76
CA ASN A 40 3.48 12.54 2.90
C ASN A 40 3.33 11.07 3.34
N ILE A 41 4.24 10.24 2.91
CA ILE A 41 4.42 8.89 3.45
C ILE A 41 5.79 8.86 4.13
N GLU A 42 5.79 8.60 5.43
CA GLU A 42 6.97 8.62 6.28
C GLU A 42 7.29 7.20 6.77
N LYS A 43 8.56 6.87 6.83
CA LYS A 43 9.03 5.69 7.55
C LYS A 43 9.49 6.14 8.94
N THR A 44 8.72 5.78 9.96
CA THR A 44 8.95 6.21 11.35
C THR A 44 9.77 5.23 12.17
N GLY A 45 9.96 4.01 11.64
CA GLY A 45 10.74 2.95 12.28
C GLY A 45 11.08 1.86 11.28
N GLU A 46 11.67 0.74 11.73
CA GLU A 46 12.04 -0.38 10.87
C GLU A 46 10.82 -0.96 10.17
N ASP A 47 9.74 -1.21 10.93
CA ASP A 47 8.47 -1.74 10.46
C ASP A 47 7.29 -0.78 10.72
N ALA A 48 7.57 0.50 10.94
CA ALA A 48 6.56 1.51 11.23
C ALA A 48 6.52 2.58 10.14
N TYR A 49 5.31 2.93 9.74
CA TYR A 49 5.06 3.93 8.69
C TYR A 49 3.95 4.87 9.13
N ARG A 50 3.92 6.03 8.52
CA ARG A 50 2.89 7.03 8.75
C ARG A 50 2.52 7.72 7.44
N ILE A 51 1.22 7.89 7.22
CA ILE A 51 0.71 8.78 6.19
C ILE A 51 0.24 10.06 6.89
N VAL A 52 0.67 11.20 6.40
CA VAL A 52 0.25 12.52 6.88
C VAL A 52 -0.44 13.25 5.74
N MET A 53 -1.69 13.65 5.91
CA MET A 53 -2.48 14.34 4.89
C MET A 53 -2.88 15.73 5.38
N ALA A 54 -2.71 16.74 4.54
CA ALA A 54 -3.15 18.09 4.84
C ALA A 54 -4.65 18.24 4.52
N VAL A 55 -5.48 18.18 5.55
CA VAL A 55 -6.96 18.19 5.47
C VAL A 55 -7.55 19.38 6.23
N ALA A 56 -6.87 20.52 6.19
CA ALA A 56 -7.33 21.74 6.85
C ALA A 56 -8.76 22.08 6.43
N GLY A 57 -9.62 22.36 7.41
CA GLY A 57 -11.01 22.70 7.19
C GLY A 57 -11.97 21.51 7.19
N PHE A 58 -11.49 20.27 7.37
CA PHE A 58 -12.33 19.10 7.61
C PHE A 58 -12.42 18.79 9.10
N GLY A 59 -13.63 18.48 9.55
CA GLY A 59 -13.89 17.94 10.88
C GLY A 59 -13.71 16.41 10.89
N GLU A 60 -13.68 15.84 12.07
CA GLU A 60 -13.54 14.40 12.27
C GLU A 60 -14.73 13.62 11.69
N ASP A 61 -15.94 14.17 11.81
CA ASP A 61 -17.21 13.65 11.30
C ASP A 61 -17.36 13.79 9.77
N GLU A 62 -16.53 14.62 9.13
CA GLU A 62 -16.53 14.84 7.69
C GLU A 62 -15.55 13.89 6.95
N MET A 63 -14.80 13.08 7.69
CA MET A 63 -13.80 12.17 7.14
C MET A 63 -14.07 10.72 7.49
N ASP A 64 -13.73 9.83 6.57
CA ASP A 64 -13.77 8.39 6.77
C ASP A 64 -12.46 7.74 6.32
N VAL A 65 -12.00 6.79 7.10
CA VAL A 65 -10.79 6.00 6.85
C VAL A 65 -11.15 4.54 6.87
N THR A 66 -11.21 3.93 5.69
CA THR A 66 -11.61 2.54 5.51
C THR A 66 -10.46 1.69 5.01
N VAL A 67 -10.23 0.54 5.64
CA VAL A 67 -9.27 -0.47 5.19
C VAL A 67 -10.05 -1.68 4.68
N LYS A 68 -9.76 -2.09 3.46
CA LYS A 68 -10.30 -3.30 2.86
C LYS A 68 -9.18 -4.08 2.19
N GLU A 69 -8.92 -5.30 2.70
CA GLU A 69 -7.80 -6.12 2.24
C GLU A 69 -6.47 -5.33 2.30
N ASN A 70 -5.79 -5.16 1.18
CA ASN A 70 -4.55 -4.40 1.06
C ASN A 70 -4.79 -2.97 0.52
N SER A 71 -5.97 -2.42 0.73
CA SER A 71 -6.31 -1.07 0.26
C SER A 71 -6.83 -0.20 1.40
N LEU A 72 -6.20 0.95 1.57
CA LEU A 72 -6.62 2.00 2.48
C LEU A 72 -7.28 3.10 1.66
N THR A 73 -8.52 3.43 1.98
CA THR A 73 -9.25 4.53 1.35
C THR A 73 -9.55 5.60 2.39
N VAL A 74 -9.20 6.83 2.06
CA VAL A 74 -9.49 8.03 2.86
C VAL A 74 -10.43 8.90 2.06
N THR A 75 -11.60 9.19 2.62
CA THR A 75 -12.58 10.09 2.00
C THR A 75 -12.83 11.29 2.89
N GLY A 76 -13.00 12.45 2.28
CA GLY A 76 -13.46 13.65 2.93
C GLY A 76 -14.69 14.18 2.19
N LYS A 77 -15.77 14.41 2.92
CA LYS A 77 -17.00 14.99 2.40
C LYS A 77 -17.28 16.23 3.21
N LYS A 78 -17.52 17.34 2.52
CA LYS A 78 -17.93 18.56 3.16
C LYS A 78 -19.34 18.92 2.70
N GLU A 79 -20.20 19.19 3.64
CA GLU A 79 -21.47 19.84 3.33
C GLU A 79 -21.19 21.20 2.73
N LYS A 80 -22.00 21.63 1.76
CA LYS A 80 -21.79 22.90 1.06
C LYS A 80 -21.65 24.02 2.10
N PRO A 81 -20.60 24.86 1.98
CA PRO A 81 -20.46 26.00 2.88
C PRO A 81 -21.70 26.90 2.77
N GLU A 82 -22.23 27.29 3.89
CA GLU A 82 -23.37 28.23 3.97
C GLU A 82 -23.06 29.61 3.36
N THR A 83 -21.77 29.95 3.26
CA THR A 83 -21.28 31.16 2.60
C THR A 83 -21.23 30.94 1.09
N GLY A 84 -22.02 31.72 0.35
CA GLY A 84 -22.04 31.72 -1.12
C GLY A 84 -20.65 31.94 -1.72
N GLU A 85 -20.43 31.42 -2.92
CA GLU A 85 -19.16 31.53 -3.66
C GLU A 85 -18.72 33.02 -3.86
N ASP A 86 -19.66 33.94 -3.82
CA ASP A 86 -19.43 35.37 -3.97
C ASP A 86 -18.74 36.06 -2.78
N ALA A 87 -18.58 35.36 -1.66
CA ALA A 87 -17.95 35.92 -0.46
C ALA A 87 -16.41 35.92 -0.52
N TYR A 88 -15.81 35.26 -1.50
CA TYR A 88 -14.36 35.14 -1.60
C TYR A 88 -13.79 36.11 -2.62
N LEU A 89 -12.89 36.99 -2.20
CA LEU A 89 -12.04 37.77 -3.12
C LEU A 89 -10.95 36.90 -3.76
N TYR A 90 -10.48 35.90 -3.03
CA TYR A 90 -9.54 34.88 -3.48
C TYR A 90 -9.74 33.61 -2.66
N ARG A 91 -9.75 32.46 -3.31
CA ARG A 91 -9.91 31.15 -2.66
C ARG A 91 -8.75 30.23 -2.99
N GLY A 92 -7.76 30.17 -2.10
CA GLY A 92 -6.61 29.29 -2.22
C GLY A 92 -6.76 27.96 -1.45
N ILE A 93 -7.67 27.90 -0.45
CA ILE A 93 -7.93 26.67 0.31
C ILE A 93 -9.09 25.93 -0.34
N ALA A 94 -8.76 24.79 -0.95
CA ALA A 94 -9.77 23.93 -1.54
C ALA A 94 -10.37 23.01 -0.45
N THR A 95 -11.60 23.30 -0.06
CA THR A 95 -12.40 22.44 0.83
C THR A 95 -13.38 21.60 0.01
N ARG A 96 -12.88 20.85 -0.96
CA ARG A 96 -13.69 19.99 -1.82
C ARG A 96 -13.66 18.55 -1.32
N ALA A 97 -14.73 17.82 -1.57
CA ALA A 97 -14.76 16.38 -1.32
C ALA A 97 -13.61 15.69 -2.08
N PHE A 98 -13.03 14.70 -1.44
CA PHE A 98 -11.94 13.92 -2.01
C PHE A 98 -12.06 12.44 -1.64
N GLU A 99 -11.44 11.61 -2.44
CA GLU A 99 -11.18 10.22 -2.17
C GLU A 99 -9.72 9.91 -2.52
N ARG A 100 -8.99 9.38 -1.56
CA ARG A 100 -7.61 8.93 -1.72
C ARG A 100 -7.50 7.46 -1.39
N ARG A 101 -6.90 6.74 -2.30
CA ARG A 101 -6.64 5.32 -2.15
C ARG A 101 -5.14 5.06 -2.10
N PHE A 102 -4.74 4.25 -1.14
CA PHE A 102 -3.38 3.78 -0.96
C PHE A 102 -3.38 2.25 -1.02
N ASP A 103 -2.51 1.68 -1.85
CA ASP A 103 -2.30 0.25 -1.90
C ASP A 103 -1.23 -0.13 -0.87
N LEU A 104 -1.61 -0.99 0.06
CA LEU A 104 -0.75 -1.45 1.14
C LEU A 104 -0.03 -2.72 0.72
N ALA A 105 1.27 -2.81 1.01
CA ALA A 105 2.01 -4.04 0.84
C ALA A 105 1.49 -5.13 1.79
N ASP A 106 1.81 -6.39 1.49
CA ASP A 106 1.46 -7.51 2.35
C ASP A 106 2.00 -7.29 3.77
N HIS A 107 1.18 -7.69 4.75
CA HIS A 107 1.47 -7.57 6.18
C HIS A 107 1.50 -6.13 6.72
N ILE A 108 1.11 -5.14 5.95
CA ILE A 108 0.89 -3.77 6.45
C ILE A 108 -0.50 -3.70 7.07
N ARG A 109 -0.54 -3.21 8.30
CA ARG A 109 -1.78 -3.00 9.05
C ARG A 109 -1.88 -1.57 9.54
N VAL A 110 -3.06 -0.97 9.42
CA VAL A 110 -3.37 0.33 10.01
C VAL A 110 -3.64 0.14 11.50
N THR A 111 -2.91 0.86 12.34
CA THR A 111 -3.01 0.78 13.79
C THR A 111 -3.86 1.89 14.39
N GLY A 112 -4.02 2.99 13.69
CA GLY A 112 -4.85 4.09 14.13
C GLY A 112 -4.82 5.27 13.17
N ALA A 113 -5.75 6.18 13.37
CA ALA A 113 -5.80 7.46 12.69
C ALA A 113 -6.15 8.55 13.70
N ARG A 114 -5.60 9.75 13.52
CA ARG A 114 -5.92 10.93 14.35
C ARG A 114 -5.86 12.19 13.51
N LEU A 115 -6.73 13.12 13.84
CA LEU A 115 -6.76 14.46 13.26
C LEU A 115 -6.19 15.44 14.26
N GLU A 116 -5.16 16.18 13.87
CA GLU A 116 -4.50 17.16 14.72
C GLU A 116 -4.01 18.34 13.89
N ASN A 117 -4.35 19.56 14.30
CA ASN A 117 -3.90 20.80 13.64
C ASN A 117 -4.16 20.85 12.12
N GLY A 118 -5.26 20.27 11.64
CA GLY A 118 -5.59 20.21 10.21
C GLY A 118 -4.80 19.16 9.42
N LEU A 119 -4.08 18.28 10.11
CA LEU A 119 -3.38 17.15 9.53
C LEU A 119 -4.02 15.84 10.00
N LEU A 120 -4.29 14.96 9.07
CA LEU A 120 -4.70 13.58 9.35
C LEU A 120 -3.44 12.70 9.37
N PHE A 121 -3.20 12.08 10.52
CA PHE A 121 -2.12 11.10 10.71
C PHE A 121 -2.71 9.71 10.69
N ILE A 122 -2.19 8.83 9.84
CA ILE A 122 -2.57 7.42 9.78
C ILE A 122 -1.32 6.61 10.07
N GLU A 123 -1.35 5.86 11.16
CA GLU A 123 -0.24 5.02 11.60
C GLU A 123 -0.39 3.61 11.04
N LEU A 124 0.71 3.08 10.51
CA LEU A 124 0.76 1.76 9.91
C LEU A 124 1.97 0.99 10.45
N VAL A 125 1.81 -0.31 10.57
CA VAL A 125 2.86 -1.20 11.00
C VAL A 125 2.93 -2.43 10.08
N ARG A 126 4.14 -2.90 9.82
CA ARG A 126 4.37 -4.16 9.12
C ARG A 126 4.50 -5.28 10.13
N GLU A 127 3.56 -6.20 10.12
CA GLU A 127 3.55 -7.38 10.98
C GLU A 127 3.83 -8.64 10.14
N VAL A 128 5.09 -9.08 10.09
CA VAL A 128 5.44 -10.34 9.43
C VAL A 128 5.07 -11.49 10.37
N PRO A 129 4.19 -12.43 9.95
CA PRO A 129 3.85 -13.58 10.75
C PRO A 129 5.10 -14.38 11.17
N GLU A 130 5.12 -14.89 12.38
CA GLU A 130 6.23 -15.69 12.91
C GLU A 130 6.59 -16.89 12.02
N ALA A 131 5.59 -17.49 11.36
CA ALA A 131 5.79 -18.59 10.41
C ALA A 131 6.63 -18.19 9.17
N MET A 132 6.69 -16.90 8.84
CA MET A 132 7.42 -16.35 7.68
C MET A 132 8.78 -15.76 8.07
N LYS A 133 9.09 -15.66 9.37
CA LYS A 133 10.40 -15.20 9.83
C LYS A 133 11.46 -16.27 9.55
N PRO A 134 12.69 -15.87 9.20
CA PRO A 134 13.80 -16.82 9.05
C PRO A 134 13.99 -17.62 10.34
N ARG A 135 13.95 -18.93 10.21
CA ARG A 135 14.24 -19.84 11.34
C ARG A 135 15.46 -20.70 11.03
N SER A 136 16.32 -20.87 12.00
CA SER A 136 17.43 -21.81 11.91
C SER A 136 16.91 -23.23 12.10
N ILE A 137 17.19 -24.10 11.15
CA ILE A 137 16.88 -25.54 11.25
C ILE A 137 18.17 -26.25 11.65
N LYS A 138 18.13 -26.95 12.78
CA LYS A 138 19.26 -27.85 13.18
C LYS A 138 19.35 -28.98 12.18
N VAL A 139 20.54 -29.15 11.61
CA VAL A 139 20.84 -30.31 10.78
C VAL A 139 21.21 -31.48 11.73
N GLU A 140 20.36 -32.47 11.77
CA GLU A 140 20.64 -33.70 12.53
C GLU A 140 21.38 -34.70 11.63
N THR A 141 22.50 -35.17 12.09
CA THR A 141 23.23 -36.26 11.44
C THR A 141 22.56 -37.58 11.82
N ARG A 142 21.92 -38.25 10.89
CA ARG A 142 21.49 -39.63 11.09
C ARG A 142 22.75 -40.52 11.14
N PRO A 143 22.97 -41.29 12.20
CA PRO A 143 24.03 -42.29 12.18
C PRO A 143 23.77 -43.23 11.02
N ALA A 144 24.78 -43.45 10.19
CA ALA A 144 24.70 -44.41 9.09
C ALA A 144 24.32 -45.79 9.69
N LYS A 145 23.17 -46.32 9.28
CA LYS A 145 22.82 -47.71 9.57
C LYS A 145 23.94 -48.56 9.00
N GLY A 146 24.70 -49.22 9.89
CA GLY A 146 25.76 -50.10 9.51
C GLY A 146 25.23 -51.15 8.53
N HIS A 147 25.90 -51.25 7.37
CA HIS A 147 25.71 -52.36 6.45
C HIS A 147 26.05 -53.63 7.20
N LYS A 148 25.06 -54.47 7.50
CA LYS A 148 25.28 -55.84 7.88
C LYS A 148 25.85 -56.53 6.65
N VAL A 149 27.16 -56.75 6.65
CA VAL A 149 27.80 -57.66 5.70
C VAL A 149 27.25 -59.04 6.01
N LEU A 150 26.44 -59.59 5.13
CA LEU A 150 26.07 -61.00 5.16
C LEU A 150 27.30 -61.81 4.73
N GLU A 151 28.04 -62.32 5.66
CA GLU A 151 29.03 -63.38 5.40
C GLU A 151 28.31 -64.54 4.78
N GLY A 152 28.49 -64.73 3.48
CA GLY A 152 28.08 -65.93 2.78
C GLY A 152 28.96 -67.04 3.23
N LYS A 153 28.39 -68.01 3.98
CA LYS A 153 29.01 -69.26 4.30
C LYS A 153 29.13 -70.04 2.99
N ALA A 154 30.33 -70.11 2.40
CA ALA A 154 30.63 -71.07 1.34
C ALA A 154 30.75 -72.47 1.99
N ALA A 155 29.96 -73.40 1.49
CA ALA A 155 30.10 -74.81 1.80
C ALA A 155 31.13 -75.43 0.84
#